data_a7b152137194f83248d86e18b5899c8c
#
_entry.id   a7b152137194f83248d86e18b5899c8c
#
_cell.length_a   1.000
_cell.length_b   1.000
_cell.length_c   1.000
_cell.angle_alpha   90.00
_cell.angle_beta   90.00
_cell.angle_gamma   90.00
#
_symmetry.space_group_name_H-M   'P 1'
#
loop_
_entity.id
_entity.type
_entity.pdbx_description
1 polymer ?
#
loop_
_entity_poly.entity_id
_entity_poly.type
_entity_poly.pdbx_seq_one_letter_code
_entity_poly.pdbx_strand_id
1 'polypeptide(L)'
;MNEVSLTGVLRKEDFGSAGARRIRAAGRIPAVIYGREEPVHVTLDTIEFRNILRRVSESTLLTLKIGRKKRLVLMKALQENVLYDQINHIDFFEVTTDEVLRANVPIVLEGNPEGTKFGGVLEQGAYEIEVECLPLDLPHNIVVDVTDLNLNESITVADLQLPEGVKAITAEEGIIASVNIIREEVEEEDDELVDEDIDVEDGEVDSDEEEASAEEE
;
A
#
# COMPACT_ATOMS: atom_id res chain seq x y z
N MET A 1 5.28 9.20 -25.28
CA MET A 1 4.73 8.10 -24.46
C MET A 1 5.66 6.90 -24.54
N ASN A 2 6.28 6.49 -23.46
CA ASN A 2 7.07 5.26 -23.45
C ASN A 2 6.09 4.07 -23.35
N GLU A 3 5.81 3.41 -24.48
CA GLU A 3 5.04 2.16 -24.46
C GLU A 3 5.83 1.08 -23.71
N VAL A 4 5.44 0.81 -22.48
CA VAL A 4 6.01 -0.29 -21.72
C VAL A 4 5.32 -1.58 -22.18
N SER A 5 6.10 -2.50 -22.78
CA SER A 5 5.56 -3.77 -23.26
C SER A 5 6.03 -4.93 -22.39
N LEU A 6 5.11 -5.82 -22.06
CA LEU A 6 5.33 -7.03 -21.26
C LEU A 6 4.90 -8.25 -22.05
N THR A 7 5.63 -9.36 -21.88
CA THR A 7 5.32 -10.61 -22.58
C THR A 7 4.55 -11.56 -21.67
N GLY A 8 3.35 -11.95 -22.07
CA GLY A 8 2.51 -12.92 -21.37
C GLY A 8 2.36 -14.23 -22.14
N VAL A 9 2.36 -15.33 -21.41
CA VAL A 9 2.06 -16.66 -21.94
C VAL A 9 0.67 -17.09 -21.50
N LEU A 10 -0.16 -17.51 -22.46
CA LEU A 10 -1.53 -17.98 -22.16
C LEU A 10 -1.47 -19.23 -21.26
N ARG A 11 -2.19 -19.19 -20.15
CA ARG A 11 -2.31 -20.29 -19.20
C ARG A 11 -3.48 -21.18 -19.60
N LYS A 12 -3.19 -22.42 -19.99
CA LYS A 12 -4.19 -23.41 -20.39
C LYS A 12 -4.42 -24.49 -19.34
N GLU A 13 -3.44 -24.69 -18.47
CA GLU A 13 -3.40 -25.74 -17.47
C GLU A 13 -2.98 -25.14 -16.11
N ASP A 14 -2.86 -25.97 -15.09
CA ASP A 14 -2.40 -25.58 -13.76
C ASP A 14 -3.30 -24.56 -13.03
N PHE A 15 -4.61 -24.66 -13.21
CA PHE A 15 -5.58 -23.85 -12.48
C PHE A 15 -5.65 -24.25 -10.98
N GLY A 16 -6.19 -23.34 -10.16
CA GLY A 16 -6.31 -23.51 -8.72
C GLY A 16 -5.03 -23.23 -7.94
N SER A 17 -5.08 -23.43 -6.63
CA SER A 17 -4.03 -23.05 -5.68
C SER A 17 -2.73 -23.83 -5.88
N ALA A 18 -2.82 -25.13 -6.15
CA ALA A 18 -1.66 -25.99 -6.41
C ALA A 18 -0.94 -25.59 -7.71
N GLY A 19 -1.70 -25.31 -8.79
CA GLY A 19 -1.15 -24.82 -10.04
C GLY A 19 -0.46 -23.46 -9.91
N ALA A 20 -1.08 -22.52 -9.19
CA ALA A 20 -0.47 -21.21 -8.93
C ALA A 20 0.87 -21.33 -8.18
N ARG A 21 0.98 -22.25 -7.19
CA ARG A 21 2.24 -22.51 -6.49
C ARG A 21 3.33 -23.06 -7.43
N ARG A 22 2.98 -23.99 -8.34
CA ARG A 22 3.93 -24.53 -9.33
C ARG A 22 4.44 -23.43 -10.27
N ILE A 23 3.54 -22.55 -10.73
CA ILE A 23 3.90 -21.43 -11.61
C ILE A 23 4.89 -20.49 -10.90
N ARG A 24 4.60 -20.12 -9.63
CA ARG A 24 5.51 -19.27 -8.84
C ARG A 24 6.85 -19.94 -8.56
N ALA A 25 6.86 -21.24 -8.26
CA ALA A 25 8.09 -22.02 -8.08
C ALA A 25 8.94 -22.08 -9.36
N ALA A 26 8.30 -21.99 -10.55
CA ALA A 26 8.99 -21.89 -11.83
C ALA A 26 9.45 -20.48 -12.20
N GLY A 27 9.41 -19.50 -11.27
CA GLY A 27 9.83 -18.13 -11.52
C GLY A 27 8.86 -17.32 -12.38
N ARG A 28 7.58 -17.71 -12.40
CA ARG A 28 6.52 -17.03 -13.14
C ARG A 28 5.43 -16.53 -12.22
N ILE A 29 4.73 -15.46 -12.63
CA ILE A 29 3.63 -14.87 -11.90
C ILE A 29 2.32 -15.21 -12.62
N PRO A 30 1.33 -15.81 -11.94
CA PRO A 30 -0.01 -15.95 -12.48
C PRO A 30 -0.69 -14.59 -12.53
N ALA A 31 -1.37 -14.29 -13.63
CA ALA A 31 -2.12 -13.05 -13.80
C ALA A 31 -3.44 -13.29 -14.55
N VAL A 32 -4.38 -12.37 -14.39
CA VAL A 32 -5.67 -12.39 -15.07
C VAL A 32 -5.89 -11.06 -15.78
N ILE A 33 -6.41 -11.13 -17.00
CA ILE A 33 -6.83 -9.96 -17.77
C ILE A 33 -8.34 -10.03 -17.90
N TYR A 34 -9.02 -8.98 -17.47
CA TYR A 34 -10.47 -8.86 -17.56
C TYR A 34 -10.87 -7.44 -18.01
N GLY A 35 -12.13 -7.18 -18.31
CA GLY A 35 -12.69 -5.88 -18.63
C GLY A 35 -13.53 -5.89 -19.91
N ARG A 36 -13.02 -6.36 -21.03
CA ARG A 36 -13.71 -6.28 -22.32
C ARG A 36 -14.29 -7.61 -22.82
N GLU A 37 -13.49 -8.65 -22.76
CA GLU A 37 -13.85 -10.00 -23.20
C GLU A 37 -13.89 -10.95 -22.01
N GLU A 38 -14.03 -12.26 -22.27
CA GLU A 38 -13.90 -13.28 -21.24
C GLU A 38 -12.54 -13.17 -20.55
N PRO A 39 -12.49 -13.42 -19.22
CA PRO A 39 -11.24 -13.34 -18.48
C PRO A 39 -10.18 -14.28 -19.05
N VAL A 40 -8.99 -13.74 -19.33
CA VAL A 40 -7.88 -14.47 -19.89
C VAL A 40 -6.81 -14.68 -18.83
N HIS A 41 -6.54 -15.95 -18.53
CA HIS A 41 -5.47 -16.31 -17.60
C HIS A 41 -4.13 -16.34 -18.31
N VAL A 42 -3.15 -15.62 -17.76
CA VAL A 42 -1.79 -15.54 -18.31
C VAL A 42 -0.75 -15.79 -17.23
N THR A 43 0.46 -16.09 -17.67
CA THR A 43 1.65 -16.14 -16.80
C THR A 43 2.69 -15.19 -17.33
N LEU A 44 3.34 -14.47 -16.44
CA LEU A 44 4.39 -13.50 -16.73
C LEU A 44 5.72 -13.99 -16.16
N ASP A 45 6.81 -13.52 -16.72
CA ASP A 45 8.13 -13.74 -16.15
C ASP A 45 8.34 -12.77 -14.96
N THR A 46 8.78 -13.30 -13.82
CA THR A 46 8.96 -12.52 -12.59
C THR A 46 10.03 -11.45 -12.74
N ILE A 47 11.13 -11.75 -13.43
CA ILE A 47 12.26 -10.84 -13.59
C ILE A 47 11.88 -9.70 -14.53
N GLU A 48 11.25 -10.01 -15.66
CA GLU A 48 10.77 -9.02 -16.63
C GLU A 48 9.78 -8.06 -15.96
N PHE A 49 8.81 -8.60 -15.22
CA PHE A 49 7.80 -7.79 -14.52
C PHE A 49 8.39 -6.90 -13.44
N ARG A 50 9.30 -7.41 -12.58
CA ARG A 50 9.97 -6.59 -11.56
C ARG A 50 10.77 -5.42 -12.15
N ASN A 51 11.44 -5.64 -13.27
CA ASN A 51 12.17 -4.58 -13.96
C ASN A 51 11.23 -3.47 -14.48
N ILE A 52 10.03 -3.86 -14.89
CA ILE A 52 8.99 -2.93 -15.32
C ILE A 52 8.41 -2.20 -14.11
N LEU A 53 8.05 -2.91 -13.04
CA LEU A 53 7.43 -2.35 -11.83
C LEU A 53 8.27 -1.22 -11.20
N ARG A 54 9.61 -1.29 -11.32
CA ARG A 54 10.50 -0.21 -10.84
C ARG A 54 10.37 1.11 -11.63
N ARG A 55 9.78 1.08 -12.82
CA ARG A 55 9.70 2.22 -13.74
C ARG A 55 8.27 2.68 -13.99
N VAL A 56 7.31 1.93 -13.50
CA VAL A 56 5.90 2.05 -13.87
C VAL A 56 5.09 2.16 -12.58
N SER A 57 4.23 3.16 -12.51
CA SER A 57 3.24 3.30 -11.45
C SER A 57 2.00 2.45 -11.77
N GLU A 58 1.15 2.22 -10.78
CA GLU A 58 -0.12 1.49 -10.96
C GLU A 58 -1.04 2.14 -11.99
N SER A 59 -0.95 3.46 -12.13
CA SER A 59 -1.68 4.26 -13.12
C SER A 59 -1.12 4.19 -14.54
N THR A 60 -0.04 3.42 -14.79
CA THR A 60 0.58 3.39 -16.13
C THR A 60 -0.06 2.34 -17.02
N LEU A 61 -0.36 2.73 -18.27
CA LEU A 61 -0.84 1.83 -19.30
C LEU A 61 0.29 0.91 -19.80
N LEU A 62 0.01 -0.39 -19.84
CA LEU A 62 0.93 -1.41 -20.31
C LEU A 62 0.42 -2.08 -21.58
N THR A 63 1.33 -2.38 -22.51
CA THR A 63 1.01 -3.20 -23.67
C THR A 63 1.39 -4.64 -23.40
N LEU A 64 0.40 -5.50 -23.13
CA LEU A 64 0.62 -6.92 -22.90
C LEU A 64 0.60 -7.68 -24.23
N LYS A 65 1.69 -8.38 -24.54
CA LYS A 65 1.84 -9.22 -25.72
C LYS A 65 1.55 -10.67 -25.36
N ILE A 66 0.45 -11.24 -25.87
CA ILE A 66 0.06 -12.63 -25.66
C ILE A 66 0.12 -13.36 -27.02
N GLY A 67 1.22 -14.06 -27.26
CA GLY A 67 1.47 -14.66 -28.57
C GLY A 67 1.52 -13.62 -29.68
N ARG A 68 0.51 -13.60 -30.57
CA ARG A 68 0.40 -12.62 -31.66
C ARG A 68 -0.50 -11.42 -31.36
N LYS A 69 -1.26 -11.47 -30.26
CA LYS A 69 -2.19 -10.41 -29.87
C LYS A 69 -1.50 -9.42 -28.92
N LYS A 70 -1.77 -8.14 -29.13
CA LYS A 70 -1.39 -7.07 -28.20
C LYS A 70 -2.67 -6.56 -27.54
N ARG A 71 -2.65 -6.37 -26.23
CA ARG A 71 -3.75 -5.83 -25.46
C ARG A 71 -3.23 -4.65 -24.63
N LEU A 72 -3.97 -3.57 -24.62
CA LEU A 72 -3.69 -2.43 -23.75
C LEU A 72 -4.35 -2.70 -22.40
N VAL A 73 -3.57 -2.68 -21.33
CA VAL A 73 -4.03 -3.05 -20.01
C VAL A 73 -3.53 -2.07 -18.95
N LEU A 74 -4.33 -1.88 -17.91
CA LEU A 74 -3.97 -1.18 -16.69
C LEU A 74 -3.76 -2.22 -15.58
N MET A 75 -2.77 -2.03 -14.73
CA MET A 75 -2.60 -2.87 -13.54
C MET A 75 -3.61 -2.40 -12.48
N LYS A 76 -4.60 -3.24 -12.16
CA LYS A 76 -5.66 -2.88 -11.20
C LYS A 76 -5.33 -3.31 -9.78
N ALA A 77 -4.66 -4.45 -9.62
CA ALA A 77 -4.25 -4.95 -8.32
C ALA A 77 -2.96 -5.76 -8.43
N LEU A 78 -2.10 -5.57 -7.45
CA LEU A 78 -0.86 -6.32 -7.25
C LEU A 78 -0.93 -7.01 -5.89
N GLN A 79 -0.83 -8.34 -5.88
CA GLN A 79 -0.73 -9.12 -4.66
C GLN A 79 0.70 -9.54 -4.45
N GLU A 80 1.36 -8.98 -3.46
CA GLU A 80 2.71 -9.38 -3.10
C GLU A 80 2.80 -9.91 -1.66
N ASN A 81 3.78 -10.75 -1.45
CA ASN A 81 4.14 -11.24 -0.14
C ASN A 81 5.44 -10.56 0.27
N VAL A 82 5.33 -9.57 1.14
CA VAL A 82 6.45 -8.74 1.59
C VAL A 82 7.51 -9.57 2.32
N LEU A 83 7.10 -10.59 3.11
CA LEU A 83 8.02 -11.43 3.88
C LEU A 83 8.98 -12.25 2.99
N TYR A 84 8.52 -12.67 1.82
CA TYR A 84 9.29 -13.50 0.89
C TYR A 84 9.69 -12.75 -0.38
N ASP A 85 9.41 -11.45 -0.48
CA ASP A 85 9.63 -10.64 -1.68
C ASP A 85 9.09 -11.36 -2.94
N GLN A 86 7.87 -11.89 -2.85
CA GLN A 86 7.27 -12.69 -3.89
C GLN A 86 5.94 -12.10 -4.35
N ILE A 87 5.81 -11.88 -5.66
CA ILE A 87 4.55 -11.47 -6.27
C ILE A 87 3.66 -12.70 -6.42
N ASN A 88 2.49 -12.67 -5.79
CA ASN A 88 1.54 -13.78 -5.78
C ASN A 88 0.60 -13.77 -6.96
N HIS A 89 0.07 -12.61 -7.33
CA HIS A 89 -0.91 -12.45 -8.41
C HIS A 89 -0.91 -11.02 -8.95
N ILE A 90 -1.32 -10.86 -10.19
CA ILE A 90 -1.50 -9.56 -10.83
C ILE A 90 -2.84 -9.55 -11.56
N ASP A 91 -3.61 -8.51 -11.32
CA ASP A 91 -4.88 -8.27 -11.99
C ASP A 91 -4.72 -7.14 -12.99
N PHE A 92 -4.99 -7.45 -14.25
CA PHE A 92 -4.98 -6.50 -15.34
C PHE A 92 -6.38 -6.21 -15.82
N PHE A 93 -6.68 -4.94 -15.97
CA PHE A 93 -7.91 -4.45 -16.60
C PHE A 93 -7.62 -4.06 -18.05
N GLU A 94 -8.28 -4.71 -19.01
CA GLU A 94 -8.17 -4.35 -20.44
C GLU A 94 -8.92 -3.08 -20.70
N VAL A 95 -8.25 -2.06 -21.22
CA VAL A 95 -8.82 -0.74 -21.48
C VAL A 95 -8.99 -0.48 -22.96
N THR A 96 -10.06 0.25 -23.29
CA THR A 96 -10.33 0.80 -24.61
C THR A 96 -10.08 2.30 -24.57
N THR A 97 -9.51 2.87 -25.60
CA THR A 97 -9.17 4.31 -25.67
C THR A 97 -10.37 5.24 -25.50
N ASP A 98 -11.57 4.76 -25.81
CA ASP A 98 -12.80 5.57 -25.88
C ASP A 98 -13.68 5.49 -24.62
N GLU A 99 -13.31 4.64 -23.66
CA GLU A 99 -14.09 4.45 -22.43
C GLU A 99 -13.39 5.10 -21.23
N VAL A 100 -14.18 5.79 -20.41
CA VAL A 100 -13.72 6.38 -19.15
C VAL A 100 -13.38 5.25 -18.17
N LEU A 101 -12.25 5.36 -17.54
CA LEU A 101 -11.80 4.38 -16.53
C LEU A 101 -11.59 5.04 -15.17
N ARG A 102 -11.63 4.21 -14.12
CA ARG A 102 -11.28 4.58 -12.76
C ARG A 102 -9.97 3.92 -12.38
N ALA A 103 -9.02 4.72 -11.97
CA ALA A 103 -7.70 4.26 -11.56
C ALA A 103 -7.22 4.99 -10.32
N ASN A 104 -6.40 4.29 -9.53
CA ASN A 104 -5.69 4.90 -8.42
C ASN A 104 -4.42 5.54 -8.96
N VAL A 105 -4.20 6.80 -8.62
CA VAL A 105 -3.01 7.56 -9.02
C VAL A 105 -2.21 7.89 -7.76
N PRO A 106 -0.92 7.52 -7.70
CA PRO A 106 -0.08 7.81 -6.55
C PRO A 106 0.20 9.31 -6.45
N ILE A 107 0.26 9.79 -5.21
CA ILE A 107 0.60 11.16 -4.85
C ILE A 107 2.07 11.19 -4.45
N VAL A 108 2.80 12.13 -5.01
CA VAL A 108 4.21 12.41 -4.67
C VAL A 108 4.28 13.79 -4.04
N LEU A 109 4.72 13.86 -2.78
CA LEU A 109 4.95 15.12 -2.10
C LEU A 109 6.32 15.67 -2.52
N GLU A 110 6.37 16.92 -2.96
CA GLU A 110 7.60 17.65 -3.26
C GLU A 110 7.77 18.83 -2.31
N GLY A 111 9.03 19.10 -1.94
CA GLY A 111 9.38 20.19 -1.04
C GLY A 111 9.60 19.74 0.40
N ASN A 112 9.94 20.71 1.26
CA ASN A 112 10.12 20.49 2.69
C ASN A 112 9.28 21.52 3.43
N PRO A 113 8.25 21.11 4.19
CA PRO A 113 7.30 22.03 4.78
C PRO A 113 7.98 22.98 5.78
N GLU A 114 7.55 24.24 5.78
CA GLU A 114 8.04 25.22 6.76
C GLU A 114 7.70 24.82 8.19
N GLY A 115 6.58 24.16 8.41
CA GLY A 115 6.17 23.64 9.70
C GLY A 115 7.14 22.68 10.36
N THR A 116 7.94 21.92 9.57
CA THR A 116 8.98 21.02 10.12
C THR A 116 10.14 21.79 10.77
N LYS A 117 10.42 23.03 10.35
CA LYS A 117 11.44 23.88 10.98
C LYS A 117 11.04 24.30 12.40
N PHE A 118 9.75 24.26 12.71
CA PHE A 118 9.18 24.61 14.00
C PHE A 118 8.83 23.40 14.89
N GLY A 119 9.36 22.20 14.53
CA GLY A 119 9.15 20.98 15.29
C GLY A 119 7.91 20.19 14.89
N GLY A 120 7.28 20.51 13.76
CA GLY A 120 6.21 19.72 13.17
C GLY A 120 6.74 18.49 12.46
N VAL A 121 5.90 17.44 12.40
CA VAL A 121 6.14 16.23 11.60
C VAL A 121 5.17 16.20 10.45
N LEU A 122 5.69 15.98 9.24
CA LEU A 122 4.86 15.79 8.05
C LEU A 122 4.28 14.37 8.05
N GLU A 123 2.97 14.27 8.06
CA GLU A 123 2.22 13.03 7.94
C GLU A 123 1.52 13.00 6.59
N GLN A 124 1.69 11.92 5.84
CA GLN A 124 0.95 11.67 4.62
C GLN A 124 -0.26 10.79 4.93
N GLY A 125 -1.47 11.37 4.81
CA GLY A 125 -2.74 10.70 5.09
C GLY A 125 -3.23 9.83 3.92
N ALA A 126 -2.99 10.28 2.68
CA ALA A 126 -3.33 9.52 1.48
C ALA A 126 -2.11 9.38 0.57
N TYR A 127 -1.82 8.16 0.15
CA TYR A 127 -0.72 7.84 -0.77
C TYR A 127 -1.19 7.79 -2.22
N GLU A 128 -2.48 7.58 -2.44
CA GLU A 128 -3.13 7.49 -3.75
C GLU A 128 -4.52 8.10 -3.71
N ILE A 129 -5.01 8.54 -4.86
CA ILE A 129 -6.39 8.99 -5.04
C ILE A 129 -7.02 8.26 -6.22
N GLU A 130 -8.33 7.97 -6.10
CA GLU A 130 -9.11 7.42 -7.18
C GLU A 130 -9.57 8.55 -8.10
N VAL A 131 -9.20 8.42 -9.38
CA VAL A 131 -9.57 9.38 -10.43
C VAL A 131 -10.33 8.71 -11.54
N GLU A 132 -11.19 9.48 -12.20
CA GLU A 132 -11.93 9.10 -13.41
C GLU A 132 -11.44 9.93 -14.58
N CYS A 133 -10.91 9.25 -15.61
CA CYS A 133 -10.38 9.92 -16.80
C CYS A 133 -10.39 8.98 -18.01
N LEU A 134 -10.05 9.52 -19.18
CA LEU A 134 -9.73 8.70 -20.35
C LEU A 134 -8.34 8.08 -20.21
N PRO A 135 -8.10 6.89 -20.79
CA PRO A 135 -6.79 6.22 -20.70
C PRO A 135 -5.61 7.07 -21.17
N LEU A 136 -5.85 7.96 -22.14
CA LEU A 136 -4.79 8.82 -22.69
C LEU A 136 -4.43 10.00 -21.76
N ASP A 137 -5.37 10.41 -20.91
CA ASP A 137 -5.21 11.54 -19.99
C ASP A 137 -4.82 11.11 -18.58
N LEU A 138 -4.61 9.80 -18.37
CA LEU A 138 -4.25 9.24 -17.08
C LEU A 138 -2.81 9.67 -16.68
N PRO A 139 -2.65 10.44 -15.59
CA PRO A 139 -1.33 10.85 -15.11
C PRO A 139 -0.62 9.69 -14.41
N HIS A 140 0.71 9.65 -14.51
CA HIS A 140 1.52 8.65 -13.82
C HIS A 140 1.62 8.89 -12.32
N ASN A 141 1.59 10.14 -11.91
CA ASN A 141 1.62 10.60 -10.52
C ASN A 141 1.01 12.01 -10.46
N ILE A 142 0.57 12.37 -9.26
CA ILE A 142 0.15 13.73 -8.93
C ILE A 142 1.17 14.30 -7.97
N VAL A 143 1.81 15.40 -8.38
CA VAL A 143 2.81 16.08 -7.56
C VAL A 143 2.11 17.15 -6.74
N VAL A 144 2.37 17.14 -5.42
CA VAL A 144 1.83 18.11 -4.46
C VAL A 144 2.98 18.82 -3.78
N ASP A 145 3.06 20.14 -3.94
CA ASP A 145 4.04 20.95 -3.25
C ASP A 145 3.59 21.20 -1.81
N VAL A 146 4.44 20.80 -0.86
CA VAL A 146 4.20 20.97 0.59
C VAL A 146 5.08 22.05 1.21
N THR A 147 5.81 22.81 0.41
CA THR A 147 6.82 23.77 0.89
C THR A 147 6.22 24.84 1.80
N ASP A 148 5.05 25.37 1.45
CA ASP A 148 4.38 26.45 2.16
C ASP A 148 3.54 25.97 3.36
N LEU A 149 3.54 24.66 3.67
CA LEU A 149 2.69 24.08 4.71
C LEU A 149 3.22 24.41 6.10
N ASN A 150 2.40 25.11 6.90
CA ASN A 150 2.72 25.51 8.26
C ASN A 150 2.28 24.44 9.28
N LEU A 151 2.58 24.71 10.58
CA LEU A 151 2.14 23.87 11.69
C LEU A 151 0.61 23.83 11.79
N ASN A 152 0.07 22.61 11.99
CA ASN A 152 -1.36 22.31 12.07
C ASN A 152 -2.15 22.68 10.80
N GLU A 153 -1.50 22.79 9.67
CA GLU A 153 -2.13 22.89 8.36
C GLU A 153 -2.20 21.54 7.66
N SER A 154 -3.21 21.38 6.82
CA SER A 154 -3.41 20.18 6.00
C SER A 154 -3.77 20.56 4.57
N ILE A 155 -3.29 19.78 3.63
CA ILE A 155 -3.67 19.83 2.21
C ILE A 155 -4.74 18.77 1.98
N THR A 156 -5.84 19.18 1.35
CA THR A 156 -6.97 18.32 1.03
C THR A 156 -7.01 17.97 -0.46
N VAL A 157 -7.87 17.01 -0.83
CA VAL A 157 -8.07 16.63 -2.25
C VAL A 157 -8.58 17.82 -3.08
N ALA A 158 -9.34 18.75 -2.46
CA ALA A 158 -9.83 19.95 -3.14
C ALA A 158 -8.72 20.91 -3.59
N ASP A 159 -7.57 20.90 -2.90
CA ASP A 159 -6.44 21.79 -3.18
C ASP A 159 -5.53 21.26 -4.31
N LEU A 160 -5.83 20.06 -4.82
CA LEU A 160 -5.02 19.42 -5.85
C LEU A 160 -5.17 20.09 -7.21
N GLN A 161 -4.06 20.31 -7.87
CA GLN A 161 -4.01 20.73 -9.26
C GLN A 161 -4.06 19.50 -10.16
N LEU A 162 -5.28 19.12 -10.56
CA LEU A 162 -5.50 18.01 -11.49
C LEU A 162 -5.30 18.47 -12.94
N PRO A 163 -4.70 17.65 -13.80
CA PRO A 163 -4.61 17.93 -15.23
C PRO A 163 -5.99 17.94 -15.91
N GLU A 164 -6.06 18.55 -17.08
CA GLU A 164 -7.31 18.59 -17.86
C GLU A 164 -7.80 17.17 -18.18
N GLY A 165 -9.10 16.94 -18.04
CA GLY A 165 -9.73 15.63 -18.31
C GLY A 165 -9.72 14.64 -17.17
N VAL A 166 -9.13 14.95 -16.03
CA VAL A 166 -9.08 14.09 -14.82
C VAL A 166 -10.04 14.62 -13.77
N LYS A 167 -10.89 13.74 -13.23
CA LYS A 167 -11.81 14.05 -12.12
C LYS A 167 -11.48 13.18 -10.92
N ALA A 168 -11.29 13.77 -9.75
CA ALA A 168 -11.20 13.02 -8.51
C ALA A 168 -12.56 12.45 -8.13
N ILE A 169 -12.62 11.17 -7.76
CA ILE A 169 -13.78 10.50 -7.19
C ILE A 169 -13.69 10.50 -5.66
N THR A 170 -12.46 10.48 -5.14
CA THR A 170 -12.20 10.56 -3.70
C THR A 170 -12.81 11.83 -3.11
N ALA A 171 -13.33 11.74 -1.89
CA ALA A 171 -13.97 12.87 -1.21
C ALA A 171 -13.04 14.09 -1.16
N GLU A 172 -13.56 15.27 -1.50
CA GLU A 172 -12.81 16.54 -1.53
C GLU A 172 -12.20 16.92 -0.18
N GLU A 173 -12.83 16.48 0.91
CA GLU A 173 -12.37 16.71 2.30
C GLU A 173 -11.24 15.74 2.74
N GLY A 174 -10.85 14.80 1.90
CA GLY A 174 -9.78 13.84 2.21
C GLY A 174 -8.45 14.54 2.44
N ILE A 175 -7.81 14.29 3.58
CA ILE A 175 -6.49 14.86 3.91
C ILE A 175 -5.43 14.07 3.16
N ILE A 176 -4.59 14.78 2.39
CA ILE A 176 -3.46 14.22 1.65
C ILE A 176 -2.20 14.29 2.49
N ALA A 177 -1.91 15.45 3.02
CA ALA A 177 -0.75 15.69 3.87
C ALA A 177 -1.10 16.69 4.97
N SER A 178 -0.54 16.50 6.15
CA SER A 178 -0.68 17.42 7.28
C SER A 178 0.64 17.54 8.04
N VAL A 179 0.85 18.69 8.67
CA VAL A 179 1.99 18.90 9.55
C VAL A 179 1.48 19.07 10.97
N ASN A 180 1.72 18.07 11.81
CA ASN A 180 1.26 18.04 13.19
C ASN A 180 2.45 18.11 14.16
N ILE A 181 2.20 18.66 15.35
CA ILE A 181 3.17 18.61 16.45
C ILE A 181 2.96 17.30 17.19
N ILE A 182 3.96 16.45 17.22
CA ILE A 182 3.95 15.31 18.14
C ILE A 182 4.17 15.86 19.54
N ARG A 183 3.13 15.81 20.36
CA ARG A 183 3.31 15.92 21.81
C ARG A 183 3.70 14.54 22.29
N GLU A 184 4.94 14.37 22.71
CA GLU A 184 5.26 13.24 23.58
C GLU A 184 4.41 13.43 24.85
N GLU A 185 3.39 12.63 25.03
CA GLU A 185 2.82 12.42 26.36
C GLU A 185 3.95 11.76 27.16
N VAL A 186 4.66 12.60 27.90
CA VAL A 186 5.44 12.12 29.03
C VAL A 186 4.39 11.61 30.01
N GLU A 187 4.18 10.31 30.06
CA GLU A 187 3.54 9.68 31.20
C GLU A 187 4.42 10.07 32.41
N GLU A 188 4.05 11.14 33.10
CA GLU A 188 4.52 11.40 34.44
C GLU A 188 3.96 10.24 35.27
N GLU A 189 4.76 9.20 35.46
CA GLU A 189 4.56 8.26 36.54
C GLU A 189 4.62 9.11 37.83
N ASP A 190 3.44 9.44 38.34
CA ASP A 190 3.24 9.99 39.65
C ASP A 190 3.74 8.95 40.66
N ASP A 191 5.01 9.08 41.03
CA ASP A 191 5.62 8.37 42.13
C ASP A 191 5.00 8.96 43.42
N GLU A 192 3.77 8.54 43.71
CA GLU A 192 3.18 8.73 45.06
C GLU A 192 4.03 7.88 46.02
N LEU A 193 5.01 8.55 46.61
CA LEU A 193 5.69 8.07 47.81
C LEU A 193 4.64 8.03 48.94
N VAL A 194 4.08 6.86 49.12
CA VAL A 194 3.31 6.55 50.33
C VAL A 194 4.34 6.26 51.42
N ASP A 195 4.59 7.30 52.24
CA ASP A 195 5.19 7.12 53.58
C ASP A 195 4.16 6.35 54.42
N GLU A 196 4.38 5.04 54.57
CA GLU A 196 3.72 4.27 55.64
C GLU A 196 4.75 3.93 56.71
N ASP A 197 4.52 4.61 57.84
CA ASP A 197 5.16 4.37 59.15
C ASP A 197 5.17 2.87 59.49
N ILE A 198 6.34 2.37 59.72
CA ILE A 198 6.56 1.04 60.28
C ILE A 198 6.40 1.11 61.80
N ASP A 199 5.27 0.63 62.29
CA ASP A 199 5.14 0.28 63.71
C ASP A 199 5.50 -1.19 63.86
N VAL A 200 6.56 -1.38 64.69
CA VAL A 200 7.11 -2.69 65.02
C VAL A 200 6.36 -3.21 66.23
N GLU A 201 5.68 -4.34 66.11
CA GLU A 201 5.39 -5.16 67.29
C GLU A 201 5.55 -6.67 66.99
N ASP A 202 6.38 -7.19 67.77
CA ASP A 202 6.88 -8.49 68.16
C ASP A 202 5.81 -9.59 68.25
N GLY A 203 6.15 -10.85 67.89
CA GLY A 203 5.29 -12.00 68.16
C GLY A 203 5.66 -13.26 67.42
N GLU A 204 6.57 -13.96 67.95
CA GLU A 204 6.97 -15.36 67.94
C GLU A 204 6.03 -16.43 67.37
N VAL A 205 6.74 -17.40 66.76
CA VAL A 205 6.68 -18.91 66.82
C VAL A 205 5.46 -19.62 66.17
N ASP A 206 5.62 -20.52 65.31
CA ASP A 206 5.94 -21.94 65.44
C ASP A 206 5.59 -22.71 64.12
N SER A 207 6.48 -23.46 63.74
CA SER A 207 6.54 -24.82 63.18
C SER A 207 5.39 -25.45 62.45
N ASP A 208 5.80 -26.21 61.54
CA ASP A 208 5.51 -27.59 61.11
C ASP A 208 4.86 -27.74 59.74
N GLU A 209 5.66 -28.33 58.94
CA GLU A 209 5.58 -29.67 58.32
C GLU A 209 4.48 -29.98 57.31
N GLU A 210 4.94 -30.50 56.32
CA GLU A 210 4.77 -31.78 55.57
C GLU A 210 3.97 -31.68 54.25
N GLU A 211 4.77 -32.00 53.30
CA GLU A 211 4.74 -33.18 52.41
C GLU A 211 3.60 -33.32 51.38
N ALA A 212 4.13 -33.51 50.26
CA ALA A 212 3.95 -34.67 49.38
C ALA A 212 2.97 -34.63 48.25
N SER A 213 3.55 -34.92 47.15
CA SER A 213 3.16 -35.91 46.11
C SER A 213 2.05 -35.51 45.12
N ALA A 214 2.49 -35.49 43.96
CA ALA A 214 2.52 -36.56 42.95
C ALA A 214 1.32 -36.64 42.05
N GLU A 215 1.68 -36.75 40.80
CA GLU A 215 1.16 -37.61 39.73
C GLU A 215 -0.14 -37.24 38.98
N GLU A 216 0.13 -37.16 37.70
CA GLU A 216 -0.47 -37.87 36.56
C GLU A 216 -1.89 -37.48 36.16
N GLU A 217 -2.07 -36.98 34.98
CA GLU A 217 -2.35 -37.64 33.70
C GLU A 217 -2.27 -36.67 32.53
#